data_74144cf03b4ebc28266c81227c43df05
#
_entry.id   74144cf03b4ebc28266c81227c43df05
#
_cell.length_a   1.000
_cell.length_b   1.000
_cell.length_c   1.000
_cell.angle_alpha   90.00
_cell.angle_beta   90.00
_cell.angle_gamma   90.00
#
_symmetry.space_group_name_H-M   'P 1'
#
loop_
_entity.id
_entity.type
_entity.pdbx_description
1 polymer ?
#
loop_
_entity_poly.entity_id
_entity_poly.type
_entity_poly.pdbx_seq_one_letter_code
_entity_poly.pdbx_strand_id
1 'polypeptide(L)'
;VYGTSNVKKAAAAYNSLFEYEKQTRKFKYTKLAEPKLNELIQFVSKKAIDNYNGKDFKKATEDFYLTYQLSPKDTSFLYNAALSASLSKEYDLSIVYYKQLQNINYTGIATTYLALNKETNKEESFGSKVQRDLMVKAGQYSAPRDDVSESKQAEIIKNIGYVYVNQGKPELAIAALE
;
A
#
# COMPACT_ATOMS: atom_id res chain seq x y z
N VAL A 1 3.11 4.13 23.62
CA VAL A 1 4.42 4.38 23.01
C VAL A 1 4.76 3.21 22.09
N TYR A 2 4.56 3.41 20.79
CA TYR A 2 4.72 2.38 19.77
C TYR A 2 6.16 2.41 19.21
N GLY A 3 7.11 1.77 19.91
CA GLY A 3 8.45 1.53 19.35
C GLY A 3 8.38 0.46 18.25
N THR A 4 9.24 0.55 17.23
CA THR A 4 9.24 -0.37 16.06
C THR A 4 9.28 -1.86 16.47
N SER A 5 10.06 -2.22 17.51
CA SER A 5 10.12 -3.59 18.03
C SER A 5 8.77 -4.05 18.60
N ASN A 6 8.07 -3.18 19.31
CA ASN A 6 6.75 -3.51 19.87
C ASN A 6 5.69 -3.66 18.78
N VAL A 7 5.76 -2.84 17.74
CA VAL A 7 4.85 -2.95 16.59
C VAL A 7 5.07 -4.26 15.82
N LYS A 8 6.33 -4.68 15.62
CA LYS A 8 6.64 -5.99 15.00
C LYS A 8 6.07 -7.15 15.81
N LYS A 9 6.19 -7.11 17.15
CA LYS A 9 5.60 -8.12 18.04
C LYS A 9 4.07 -8.11 17.98
N ALA A 10 3.47 -6.92 17.95
CA ALA A 10 2.02 -6.78 17.82
C ALA A 10 1.53 -7.32 16.47
N ALA A 11 2.21 -7.02 15.36
CA ALA A 11 1.89 -7.57 14.04
C ALA A 11 1.89 -9.11 14.04
N ALA A 12 2.93 -9.73 14.59
CA ALA A 12 3.01 -11.17 14.71
C ALA A 12 1.88 -11.75 15.57
N ALA A 13 1.56 -11.10 16.70
CA ALA A 13 0.50 -11.55 17.61
C ALA A 13 -0.90 -11.44 16.97
N TYR A 14 -1.21 -10.35 16.27
CA TYR A 14 -2.49 -10.20 15.55
C TYR A 14 -2.62 -11.22 14.42
N ASN A 15 -1.58 -11.40 13.62
CA ASN A 15 -1.59 -12.38 12.54
C ASN A 15 -1.81 -13.81 13.10
N SER A 16 -1.11 -14.17 14.17
CA SER A 16 -1.29 -15.47 14.83
C SER A 16 -2.71 -15.65 15.38
N LEU A 17 -3.28 -14.62 16.01
CA LEU A 17 -4.65 -14.64 16.51
C LEU A 17 -5.66 -14.87 15.38
N PHE A 18 -5.57 -14.10 14.31
CA PHE A 18 -6.53 -14.19 13.21
C PHE A 18 -6.42 -15.52 12.46
N GLU A 19 -5.21 -16.03 12.25
CA GLU A 19 -5.02 -17.35 11.65
C GLU A 19 -5.57 -18.47 12.56
N TYR A 20 -5.34 -18.41 13.87
CA TYR A 20 -5.91 -19.35 14.82
C TYR A 20 -7.44 -19.34 14.81
N GLU A 21 -8.06 -18.15 14.88
CA GLU A 21 -9.52 -18.03 14.85
C GLU A 21 -10.12 -18.48 13.52
N LYS A 22 -9.45 -18.21 12.41
CA LYS A 22 -9.83 -18.69 11.07
C LYS A 22 -9.78 -20.23 10.99
N GLN A 23 -8.69 -20.85 11.47
CA GLN A 23 -8.55 -22.31 11.47
C GLN A 23 -9.57 -23.00 12.37
N THR A 24 -9.81 -22.44 13.55
CA THR A 24 -10.75 -23.02 14.53
C THR A 24 -12.20 -22.61 14.29
N ARG A 25 -12.45 -21.63 13.40
CA ARG A 25 -13.77 -21.01 13.15
C ARG A 25 -14.41 -20.40 14.41
N LYS A 26 -13.61 -20.01 15.40
CA LYS A 26 -14.05 -19.44 16.67
C LYS A 26 -13.59 -17.98 16.78
N PHE A 27 -14.38 -17.06 16.28
CA PHE A 27 -14.07 -15.61 16.20
C PHE A 27 -14.41 -14.88 17.51
N LYS A 28 -13.75 -15.22 18.60
CA LYS A 28 -14.00 -14.65 19.93
C LYS A 28 -13.34 -13.30 20.13
N TYR A 29 -12.10 -13.16 19.63
CA TYR A 29 -11.26 -11.99 19.91
C TYR A 29 -11.09 -11.06 18.71
N THR A 30 -11.38 -11.52 17.48
CA THR A 30 -11.27 -10.70 16.25
C THR A 30 -11.96 -9.36 16.42
N LYS A 31 -13.22 -9.31 16.87
CA LYS A 31 -13.98 -8.06 17.04
C LYS A 31 -13.35 -7.07 18.02
N LEU A 32 -12.61 -7.55 18.99
CA LEU A 32 -11.89 -6.73 19.99
C LEU A 32 -10.52 -6.29 19.48
N ALA A 33 -9.88 -7.13 18.67
CA ALA A 33 -8.55 -6.91 18.13
C ALA A 33 -8.55 -5.97 16.90
N GLU A 34 -9.53 -6.09 16.01
CA GLU A 34 -9.63 -5.30 14.78
C GLU A 34 -9.56 -3.77 14.98
N PRO A 35 -10.30 -3.15 15.90
CA PRO A 35 -10.19 -1.71 16.12
C PRO A 35 -8.78 -1.28 16.52
N LYS A 36 -8.16 -2.04 17.43
CA LYS A 36 -6.78 -1.78 17.89
C LYS A 36 -5.74 -1.98 16.80
N LEU A 37 -5.94 -3.00 15.97
CA LEU A 37 -5.09 -3.22 14.79
C LEU A 37 -5.23 -2.06 13.80
N ASN A 38 -6.45 -1.59 13.54
CA ASN A 38 -6.69 -0.46 12.64
C ASN A 38 -6.02 0.83 13.14
N GLU A 39 -6.09 1.12 14.45
CA GLU A 39 -5.36 2.25 15.05
C GLU A 39 -3.85 2.12 14.83
N LEU A 40 -3.30 0.91 15.03
CA LEU A 40 -1.88 0.64 14.83
C LEU A 40 -1.47 0.79 13.36
N ILE A 41 -2.28 0.28 12.42
CA ILE A 41 -2.08 0.44 10.98
C ILE A 41 -2.05 1.92 10.60
N GLN A 42 -3.02 2.71 11.06
CA GLN A 42 -3.08 4.15 10.81
C GLN A 42 -1.85 4.87 11.37
N PHE A 43 -1.41 4.54 12.58
CA PHE A 43 -0.22 5.13 13.19
C PHE A 43 1.05 4.82 12.37
N VAL A 44 1.27 3.56 12.00
CA VAL A 44 2.49 3.15 11.30
C VAL A 44 2.47 3.64 9.85
N SER A 45 1.33 3.57 9.16
CA SER A 45 1.21 4.05 7.79
C SER A 45 1.43 5.57 7.70
N LYS A 46 0.88 6.34 8.64
CA LYS A 46 1.15 7.77 8.71
C LYS A 46 2.64 8.04 8.89
N LYS A 47 3.30 7.34 9.80
CA LYS A 47 4.75 7.47 10.04
C LYS A 47 5.56 7.11 8.78
N ALA A 48 5.17 6.06 8.05
CA ALA A 48 5.80 5.67 6.79
C ALA A 48 5.69 6.80 5.74
N ILE A 49 4.51 7.40 5.59
CA ILE A 49 4.26 8.51 4.68
C ILE A 49 5.08 9.74 5.10
N ASP A 50 5.09 10.08 6.38
CA ASP A 50 5.86 11.23 6.91
C ASP A 50 7.37 11.05 6.64
N ASN A 51 7.92 9.84 6.86
CA ASN A 51 9.31 9.51 6.55
C ASN A 51 9.61 9.58 5.04
N TYR A 52 8.69 9.09 4.20
CA TYR A 52 8.83 9.16 2.74
C TYR A 52 8.85 10.61 2.25
N ASN A 53 7.92 11.44 2.72
CA ASN A 53 7.84 12.86 2.37
C ASN A 53 9.05 13.64 2.89
N GLY A 54 9.57 13.25 4.05
CA GLY A 54 10.82 13.77 4.63
C GLY A 54 12.11 13.24 3.97
N LYS A 55 11.96 12.37 2.93
CA LYS A 55 13.08 11.72 2.22
C LYS A 55 13.96 10.81 3.09
N ASP A 56 13.47 10.41 4.26
CA ASP A 56 14.09 9.33 5.05
C ASP A 56 13.60 7.97 4.52
N PHE A 57 14.04 7.67 3.28
CA PHE A 57 13.55 6.50 2.54
C PHE A 57 13.88 5.18 3.24
N LYS A 58 14.97 5.14 4.00
CA LYS A 58 15.31 3.93 4.77
C LYS A 58 14.27 3.64 5.84
N LYS A 59 13.90 4.64 6.65
CA LYS A 59 12.83 4.46 7.64
C LYS A 59 11.47 4.27 6.99
N ALA A 60 11.20 4.94 5.87
CA ALA A 60 9.98 4.73 5.10
C ALA A 60 9.86 3.27 4.64
N THR A 61 10.95 2.66 4.14
CA THR A 61 10.99 1.24 3.76
C THR A 61 10.57 0.34 4.92
N GLU A 62 11.17 0.53 6.09
CA GLU A 62 10.86 -0.28 7.28
C GLU A 62 9.39 -0.11 7.72
N ASP A 63 8.91 1.13 7.78
CA ASP A 63 7.57 1.45 8.26
C ASP A 63 6.49 1.03 7.24
N PHE A 64 6.70 1.18 5.92
CA PHE A 64 5.78 0.65 4.90
C PHE A 64 5.72 -0.88 4.92
N TYR A 65 6.86 -1.56 5.01
CA TYR A 65 6.86 -3.02 5.10
C TYR A 65 6.18 -3.51 6.37
N LEU A 66 6.39 -2.82 7.49
CA LEU A 66 5.71 -3.12 8.76
C LEU A 66 4.19 -2.91 8.64
N THR A 67 3.77 -1.86 7.94
CA THR A 67 2.34 -1.62 7.66
C THR A 67 1.75 -2.74 6.81
N TYR A 68 2.47 -3.21 5.79
CA TYR A 68 2.08 -4.38 5.02
C TYR A 68 1.95 -5.64 5.89
N GLN A 69 2.85 -5.87 6.84
CA GLN A 69 2.76 -6.99 7.77
C GLN A 69 1.53 -6.91 8.69
N LEU A 70 1.09 -5.69 9.04
CA LEU A 70 -0.14 -5.45 9.82
C LEU A 70 -1.40 -5.60 8.95
N SER A 71 -1.33 -5.28 7.67
CA SER A 71 -2.44 -5.32 6.71
C SER A 71 -2.01 -5.99 5.40
N PRO A 72 -1.82 -7.33 5.38
CA PRO A 72 -1.31 -8.04 4.19
C PRO A 72 -2.24 -7.97 2.96
N LYS A 73 -3.50 -7.63 3.16
CA LYS A 73 -4.46 -7.44 2.07
C LYS A 73 -4.24 -6.14 1.32
N ASP A 74 -3.67 -5.13 1.97
CA ASP A 74 -3.32 -3.86 1.35
C ASP A 74 -1.88 -3.92 0.81
N THR A 75 -1.76 -4.47 -0.38
CA THR A 75 -0.48 -4.68 -1.06
C THR A 75 0.16 -3.39 -1.56
N SER A 76 -0.52 -2.25 -1.48
CA SER A 76 0.04 -0.93 -1.81
C SER A 76 1.20 -0.56 -0.87
N PHE A 77 1.13 -0.99 0.39
CA PHE A 77 2.23 -0.78 1.35
C PHE A 77 3.50 -1.55 0.97
N LEU A 78 3.36 -2.76 0.41
CA LEU A 78 4.51 -3.52 -0.10
C LEU A 78 5.14 -2.83 -1.31
N TYR A 79 4.30 -2.27 -2.22
CA TYR A 79 4.78 -1.48 -3.34
C TYR A 79 5.56 -0.23 -2.87
N ASN A 80 5.02 0.51 -1.90
CA ASN A 80 5.69 1.68 -1.34
C ASN A 80 6.99 1.31 -0.60
N ALA A 81 7.04 0.15 0.07
CA ALA A 81 8.27 -0.37 0.67
C ALA A 81 9.33 -0.68 -0.40
N ALA A 82 8.95 -1.33 -1.53
CA ALA A 82 9.86 -1.63 -2.63
C ALA A 82 10.44 -0.35 -3.25
N LEU A 83 9.59 0.65 -3.50
CA LEU A 83 9.99 1.94 -4.04
C LEU A 83 10.93 2.69 -3.08
N SER A 84 10.58 2.75 -1.80
CA SER A 84 11.41 3.40 -0.77
C SER A 84 12.78 2.73 -0.63
N ALA A 85 12.83 1.39 -0.68
CA ALA A 85 14.07 0.63 -0.66
C ALA A 85 14.97 0.96 -1.87
N SER A 86 14.38 1.11 -3.07
CA SER A 86 15.12 1.55 -4.25
C SER A 86 15.72 2.96 -4.06
N LEU A 87 14.92 3.89 -3.52
CA LEU A 87 15.34 5.27 -3.28
C LEU A 87 16.40 5.39 -2.17
N SER A 88 16.36 4.50 -1.17
CA SER A 88 17.39 4.41 -0.10
C SER A 88 18.64 3.64 -0.54
N LYS A 89 18.67 3.12 -1.78
CA LYS A 89 19.73 2.26 -2.34
C LYS A 89 19.87 0.90 -1.63
N GLU A 90 18.84 0.47 -0.93
CA GLU A 90 18.73 -0.88 -0.38
C GLU A 90 18.24 -1.85 -1.48
N TYR A 91 19.06 -1.96 -2.54
CA TYR A 91 18.70 -2.58 -3.81
C TYR A 91 18.27 -4.05 -3.68
N ASP A 92 18.97 -4.84 -2.88
CA ASP A 92 18.61 -6.25 -2.68
C ASP A 92 17.21 -6.38 -2.04
N LEU A 93 16.91 -5.53 -1.07
CA LEU A 93 15.61 -5.50 -0.41
C LEU A 93 14.51 -5.03 -1.37
N SER A 94 14.79 -4.02 -2.18
CA SER A 94 13.87 -3.54 -3.22
C SER A 94 13.50 -4.66 -4.20
N ILE A 95 14.48 -5.43 -4.69
CA ILE A 95 14.25 -6.59 -5.58
C ILE A 95 13.38 -7.64 -4.89
N VAL A 96 13.64 -7.96 -3.62
CA VAL A 96 12.83 -8.92 -2.85
C VAL A 96 11.36 -8.49 -2.84
N TYR A 97 11.08 -7.23 -2.53
CA TYR A 97 9.72 -6.72 -2.44
C TYR A 97 9.03 -6.63 -3.81
N TYR A 98 9.73 -6.18 -4.86
CA TYR A 98 9.16 -6.18 -6.21
C TYR A 98 8.85 -7.60 -6.72
N LYS A 99 9.73 -8.58 -6.48
CA LYS A 99 9.46 -9.99 -6.81
C LYS A 99 8.29 -10.55 -6.02
N GLN A 100 8.13 -10.18 -4.76
CA GLN A 100 6.95 -10.55 -3.98
C GLN A 100 5.67 -9.98 -4.59
N LEU A 101 5.67 -8.72 -5.07
CA LEU A 101 4.54 -8.12 -5.79
C LEU A 101 4.22 -8.84 -7.09
N GLN A 102 5.24 -9.25 -7.86
CA GLN A 102 5.04 -10.07 -9.06
C GLN A 102 4.40 -11.41 -8.73
N ASN A 103 4.90 -12.11 -7.70
CA ASN A 103 4.38 -13.42 -7.28
C ASN A 103 2.90 -13.39 -6.85
N ILE A 104 2.43 -12.29 -6.28
CA ILE A 104 1.03 -12.10 -5.92
C ILE A 104 0.20 -11.47 -7.04
N ASN A 105 0.75 -11.31 -8.24
CA ASN A 105 0.12 -10.67 -9.41
C ASN A 105 -0.44 -9.26 -9.09
N TYR A 106 0.32 -8.47 -8.33
CA TYR A 106 -0.10 -7.12 -7.97
C TYR A 106 -0.23 -6.24 -9.20
N THR A 107 -1.40 -5.64 -9.38
CA THR A 107 -1.67 -4.69 -10.46
C THR A 107 -1.58 -3.24 -10.03
N GLY A 108 -1.85 -2.95 -8.76
CA GLY A 108 -1.92 -1.58 -8.24
C GLY A 108 -3.01 -0.72 -8.90
N ILE A 109 -3.97 -1.34 -9.61
CA ILE A 109 -5.10 -0.63 -10.22
C ILE A 109 -5.98 -0.08 -9.10
N ALA A 110 -6.27 1.21 -9.18
CA ALA A 110 -7.15 1.91 -8.26
C ALA A 110 -8.25 2.63 -9.04
N THR A 111 -9.44 2.73 -8.45
CA THR A 111 -10.54 3.51 -9.00
C THR A 111 -10.76 4.74 -8.16
N THR A 112 -10.70 5.91 -8.78
CA THR A 112 -11.06 7.20 -8.18
C THR A 112 -12.47 7.56 -8.62
N TYR A 113 -13.33 7.87 -7.66
CA TYR A 113 -14.71 8.26 -7.92
C TYR A 113 -14.81 9.77 -7.96
N LEU A 114 -15.13 10.33 -9.12
CA LEU A 114 -15.11 11.77 -9.40
C LEU A 114 -16.52 12.28 -9.69
N ALA A 115 -16.78 13.54 -9.32
CA ALA A 115 -17.94 14.30 -9.80
C ALA A 115 -17.63 15.80 -9.80
N LEU A 116 -18.34 16.54 -10.65
CA LEU A 116 -18.22 17.97 -10.78
C LEU A 116 -19.02 18.69 -9.69
N ASN A 117 -18.38 19.46 -8.83
CA ASN A 117 -19.03 20.34 -7.86
C ASN A 117 -19.68 21.50 -8.62
N LYS A 118 -21.01 21.67 -8.47
CA LYS A 118 -21.78 22.69 -9.23
C LYS A 118 -21.53 24.13 -8.76
N GLU A 119 -21.09 24.28 -7.53
CA GLU A 119 -20.80 25.59 -6.95
C GLU A 119 -19.43 26.13 -7.41
N THR A 120 -18.41 25.25 -7.31
CA THR A 120 -17.03 25.62 -7.62
C THR A 120 -16.65 25.36 -9.08
N ASN A 121 -17.47 24.60 -9.82
CA ASN A 121 -17.20 24.09 -11.17
C ASN A 121 -15.88 23.30 -11.28
N LYS A 122 -15.48 22.61 -10.20
CA LYS A 122 -14.27 21.78 -10.14
C LYS A 122 -14.62 20.32 -9.93
N GLU A 123 -13.83 19.46 -10.53
CA GLU A 123 -13.90 18.01 -10.26
C GLU A 123 -13.35 17.72 -8.87
N GLU A 124 -14.09 16.91 -8.10
CA GLU A 124 -13.70 16.50 -6.77
C GLU A 124 -13.77 14.97 -6.66
N SER A 125 -12.87 14.39 -5.84
CA SER A 125 -12.81 12.95 -5.61
C SER A 125 -13.53 12.57 -4.31
N PHE A 126 -14.10 11.36 -4.31
CA PHE A 126 -14.83 10.77 -3.20
C PHE A 126 -14.18 9.48 -2.73
N GLY A 127 -14.27 9.20 -1.44
CA GLY A 127 -13.70 7.99 -0.85
C GLY A 127 -14.41 6.69 -1.28
N SER A 128 -15.62 6.80 -1.85
CA SER A 128 -16.36 5.67 -2.40
C SER A 128 -17.38 6.07 -3.44
N LYS A 129 -17.73 5.12 -4.33
CA LYS A 129 -18.79 5.29 -5.31
C LYS A 129 -20.13 5.67 -4.66
N VAL A 130 -20.46 5.03 -3.54
CA VAL A 130 -21.71 5.29 -2.81
C VAL A 130 -21.76 6.72 -2.31
N GLN A 131 -20.67 7.23 -1.74
CA GLN A 131 -20.59 8.61 -1.27
C GLN A 131 -20.78 9.59 -2.43
N ARG A 132 -20.08 9.41 -3.55
CA ARG A 132 -20.24 10.24 -4.75
C ARG A 132 -21.68 10.24 -5.24
N ASP A 133 -22.28 9.06 -5.40
CA ASP A 133 -23.62 8.92 -5.95
C ASP A 133 -24.69 9.56 -5.03
N LEU A 134 -24.50 9.51 -3.70
CA LEU A 134 -25.33 10.23 -2.75
C LEU A 134 -25.24 11.76 -2.93
N MET A 135 -24.03 12.31 -3.11
CA MET A 135 -23.81 13.75 -3.30
C MET A 135 -24.35 14.23 -4.65
N VAL A 136 -24.25 13.42 -5.69
CA VAL A 136 -24.90 13.68 -6.99
C VAL A 136 -26.41 13.68 -6.86
N LYS A 137 -27.01 12.69 -6.16
CA LYS A 137 -28.45 12.62 -5.90
C LYS A 137 -28.96 13.79 -5.06
N ALA A 138 -28.14 14.28 -4.12
CA ALA A 138 -28.44 15.47 -3.32
C ALA A 138 -28.43 16.78 -4.15
N GLY A 139 -27.98 16.72 -5.41
CA GLY A 139 -28.01 17.85 -6.33
C GLY A 139 -26.81 18.80 -6.25
N GLN A 140 -25.88 18.58 -5.33
CA GLN A 140 -24.67 19.40 -5.15
C GLN A 140 -23.62 19.14 -6.22
N TYR A 141 -23.59 17.92 -6.77
CA TYR A 141 -22.64 17.46 -7.79
C TYR A 141 -23.34 16.99 -9.06
N SER A 142 -22.59 16.89 -10.14
CA SER A 142 -23.03 16.43 -11.45
C SER A 142 -21.93 15.64 -12.16
N ALA A 143 -22.22 15.08 -13.33
CA ALA A 143 -21.25 14.37 -14.19
C ALA A 143 -20.39 13.34 -13.42
N PRO A 144 -21.00 12.36 -12.73
CA PRO A 144 -20.23 11.34 -12.02
C PRO A 144 -19.44 10.48 -13.00
N ARG A 145 -18.16 10.24 -12.71
CA ARG A 145 -17.32 9.31 -13.48
C ARG A 145 -16.39 8.51 -12.58
N ASP A 146 -16.01 7.36 -13.07
CA ASP A 146 -14.99 6.50 -12.46
C ASP A 146 -13.71 6.67 -13.26
N ASP A 147 -12.60 6.97 -12.57
CA ASP A 147 -11.28 7.08 -13.15
C ASP A 147 -10.44 5.89 -12.68
N VAL A 148 -10.10 5.01 -13.61
CA VAL A 148 -9.37 3.77 -13.31
C VAL A 148 -7.92 3.94 -13.73
N SER A 149 -6.99 3.80 -12.78
CA SER A 149 -5.57 3.91 -13.07
C SER A 149 -5.05 2.74 -13.91
N GLU A 150 -3.95 2.96 -14.60
CA GLU A 150 -3.24 1.89 -15.28
C GLU A 150 -2.61 0.89 -14.30
N SER A 151 -2.32 -0.32 -14.79
CA SER A 151 -1.60 -1.33 -14.02
C SER A 151 -0.15 -0.90 -13.77
N LYS A 152 0.33 -1.10 -12.54
CA LYS A 152 1.72 -0.86 -12.14
C LYS A 152 2.67 -2.00 -12.50
N GLN A 153 2.20 -3.06 -13.16
CA GLN A 153 3.06 -4.21 -13.49
C GLN A 153 4.23 -3.83 -14.38
N ALA A 154 4.00 -3.03 -15.43
CA ALA A 154 5.07 -2.55 -16.30
C ALA A 154 6.05 -1.63 -15.54
N GLU A 155 5.55 -0.80 -14.64
CA GLU A 155 6.38 0.05 -13.77
C GLU A 155 7.27 -0.78 -12.84
N ILE A 156 6.72 -1.86 -12.25
CA ILE A 156 7.49 -2.79 -11.40
C ILE A 156 8.63 -3.44 -12.18
N ILE A 157 8.37 -3.92 -13.39
CA ILE A 157 9.39 -4.50 -14.27
C ILE A 157 10.50 -3.48 -14.55
N LYS A 158 10.15 -2.26 -14.94
CA LYS A 158 11.09 -1.16 -15.15
C LYS A 158 11.93 -0.86 -13.90
N ASN A 159 11.31 -0.82 -12.73
CA ASN A 159 11.99 -0.55 -11.48
C ASN A 159 12.98 -1.67 -11.11
N ILE A 160 12.64 -2.94 -11.36
CA ILE A 160 13.55 -4.07 -11.19
C ILE A 160 14.76 -3.90 -12.12
N GLY A 161 14.54 -3.60 -13.42
CA GLY A 161 15.61 -3.34 -14.37
C GLY A 161 16.51 -2.18 -13.91
N TYR A 162 15.91 -1.06 -13.49
CA TYR A 162 16.65 0.09 -12.92
C TYR A 162 17.51 -0.29 -11.73
N VAL A 163 16.97 -1.07 -10.79
CA VAL A 163 17.72 -1.53 -9.61
C VAL A 163 18.91 -2.40 -10.00
N TYR A 164 18.73 -3.34 -10.95
CA TYR A 164 19.84 -4.18 -11.44
C TYR A 164 20.93 -3.36 -12.11
N VAL A 165 20.56 -2.36 -12.93
CA VAL A 165 21.56 -1.44 -13.53
C VAL A 165 22.37 -0.73 -12.43
N ASN A 166 21.71 -0.22 -11.39
CA ASN A 166 22.41 0.45 -10.29
C ASN A 166 23.26 -0.49 -9.42
N GLN A 167 22.99 -1.79 -9.46
CA GLN A 167 23.83 -2.83 -8.84
C GLN A 167 25.02 -3.24 -9.74
N GLY A 168 25.15 -2.70 -10.95
CA GLY A 168 26.16 -3.12 -11.93
C GLY A 168 25.90 -4.51 -12.51
N LYS A 169 24.62 -4.93 -12.62
CA LYS A 169 24.17 -6.24 -13.12
C LYS A 169 23.32 -6.08 -14.39
N PRO A 170 23.90 -5.57 -15.51
CA PRO A 170 23.12 -5.23 -16.69
C PRO A 170 22.45 -6.45 -17.35
N GLU A 171 23.05 -7.65 -17.28
CA GLU A 171 22.46 -8.87 -17.83
C GLU A 171 21.14 -9.23 -17.10
N LEU A 172 21.08 -9.03 -15.77
CA LEU A 172 19.86 -9.26 -15.00
C LEU A 172 18.81 -8.17 -15.28
N ALA A 173 19.25 -6.96 -15.61
CA ALA A 173 18.34 -5.90 -16.01
C ALA A 173 17.66 -6.21 -17.35
N ILE A 174 18.42 -6.70 -18.35
CA ILE A 174 17.88 -7.14 -19.65
C ILE A 174 16.89 -8.29 -19.44
N ALA A 175 17.30 -9.33 -18.73
CA ALA A 175 16.43 -10.49 -18.47
C ALA A 175 15.16 -10.15 -17.67
N ALA A 176 15.12 -9.04 -16.94
CA ALA A 176 13.93 -8.59 -16.21
C ALA A 176 12.96 -7.81 -17.09
N LEU A 177 13.40 -7.34 -18.28
CA LEU A 177 12.61 -6.53 -19.22
C LEU A 177 12.05 -7.36 -20.39
N GLU A 178 12.54 -8.60 -20.60
CA GLU A 178 12.06 -9.59 -21.56
C GLU A 178 10.85 -10.36 -21.03
#